data_5b55b76fe2637a10a5f3f38a24058136
#
_entry.id   5b55b76fe2637a10a5f3f38a24058136
#
_cell.length_a   1.000
_cell.length_b   1.000
_cell.length_c   1.000
_cell.angle_alpha   90.00
_cell.angle_beta   90.00
_cell.angle_gamma   90.00
#
_symmetry.space_group_name_H-M   'P 1'
#
loop_
_entity.id
_entity.type
_entity.pdbx_description
1 polymer ?
#
loop_
_entity_poly.entity_id
_entity_poly.type
_entity_poly.pdbx_seq_one_letter_code
_entity_poly.pdbx_strand_id
1 'polypeptide(L)'
;PTADKLTPRIKQTAKYLWLIYIGLILIMTLVLFIEGKILNIQKLDLFTSICHAFGTIGTAGFSTFNNSIAAFESSIVTWTFIIFMFLSATNFTLHFIFLTRGSFEYFKNPEFKIYIKLILFVSLFFFLAILNIDLFDSTTNQKFSLYEKFESAFFYSVSFLSTTGYTYTNYLEWNDVSLIVIFILLF
;
A
#
# COMPACT_ATOMS: atom_id res chain seq x y z
N PRO A 1 -34.53 -1.24 -24.00
CA PRO A 1 -33.59 -2.13 -23.28
C PRO A 1 -34.03 -2.15 -21.83
N THR A 2 -34.71 -3.22 -21.48
CA THR A 2 -35.46 -3.41 -20.24
C THR A 2 -34.51 -3.52 -19.05
N ALA A 3 -34.82 -2.85 -17.93
CA ALA A 3 -34.10 -2.87 -16.65
C ALA A 3 -33.79 -4.31 -16.17
N ASP A 4 -34.61 -5.28 -16.50
CA ASP A 4 -34.47 -6.70 -16.16
C ASP A 4 -33.18 -7.37 -16.70
N LYS A 5 -32.61 -6.89 -17.81
CA LYS A 5 -31.36 -7.43 -18.37
C LYS A 5 -30.09 -6.81 -17.78
N LEU A 6 -30.18 -5.63 -17.14
CA LEU A 6 -29.07 -4.95 -16.50
C LEU A 6 -28.79 -5.50 -15.09
N THR A 7 -29.84 -5.83 -14.35
CA THR A 7 -29.76 -6.31 -12.97
C THR A 7 -28.92 -7.59 -12.80
N PRO A 8 -29.03 -8.64 -13.64
CA PRO A 8 -28.20 -9.84 -13.52
C PRO A 8 -26.71 -9.56 -13.78
N ARG A 9 -26.37 -8.68 -14.73
CA ARG A 9 -24.98 -8.31 -15.03
C ARG A 9 -24.33 -7.55 -13.88
N ILE A 10 -25.06 -6.59 -13.28
CA ILE A 10 -24.57 -5.82 -12.12
C ILE A 10 -24.31 -6.75 -10.93
N LYS A 11 -25.24 -7.65 -10.61
CA LYS A 11 -25.06 -8.63 -9.52
C LYS A 11 -23.85 -9.53 -9.76
N GLN A 12 -23.64 -9.96 -11.00
CA GLN A 12 -22.53 -10.84 -11.35
C GLN A 12 -21.17 -10.11 -11.23
N THR A 13 -21.10 -8.88 -11.73
CA THR A 13 -19.90 -8.04 -11.58
C THR A 13 -19.60 -7.77 -10.12
N ALA A 14 -20.59 -7.36 -9.32
CA ALA A 14 -20.41 -7.14 -7.89
C ALA A 14 -19.90 -8.38 -7.16
N LYS A 15 -20.42 -9.57 -7.48
CA LYS A 15 -19.93 -10.83 -6.89
C LYS A 15 -18.45 -11.07 -7.18
N TYR A 16 -17.98 -10.83 -8.42
CA TYR A 16 -16.57 -11.01 -8.76
C TYR A 16 -15.68 -9.99 -8.07
N LEU A 17 -16.08 -8.74 -7.98
CA LEU A 17 -15.34 -7.70 -7.26
C LEU A 17 -15.19 -8.05 -5.77
N TRP A 18 -16.27 -8.54 -5.13
CA TRP A 18 -16.23 -9.03 -3.75
C TRP A 18 -15.28 -10.23 -3.56
N LEU A 19 -15.31 -11.18 -4.49
CA LEU A 19 -14.40 -12.34 -4.43
C LEU A 19 -12.93 -11.91 -4.56
N ILE A 20 -12.62 -10.95 -5.42
CA ILE A 20 -11.27 -10.40 -5.56
C ILE A 20 -10.84 -9.69 -4.26
N TYR A 21 -11.72 -8.88 -3.69
CA TYR A 21 -11.46 -8.17 -2.44
C TYR A 21 -11.15 -9.15 -1.29
N ILE A 22 -12.00 -10.14 -1.08
CA ILE A 22 -11.79 -11.17 -0.06
C ILE A 22 -10.52 -11.99 -0.37
N GLY A 23 -10.30 -12.33 -1.63
CA GLY A 23 -9.09 -13.04 -2.07
C GLY A 23 -7.81 -12.30 -1.72
N LEU A 24 -7.75 -10.99 -1.97
CA LEU A 24 -6.60 -10.15 -1.61
C LEU A 24 -6.37 -10.08 -0.11
N ILE A 25 -7.45 -9.97 0.70
CA ILE A 25 -7.35 -10.00 2.17
C ILE A 25 -6.76 -11.34 2.64
N LEU A 26 -7.28 -12.45 2.13
CA LEU A 26 -6.78 -13.78 2.50
C LEU A 26 -5.31 -13.98 2.11
N ILE A 27 -4.94 -13.59 0.90
CA ILE A 27 -3.56 -13.69 0.41
C ILE A 27 -2.63 -12.84 1.29
N MET A 28 -2.98 -11.58 1.54
CA MET A 28 -2.18 -10.70 2.38
C MET A 28 -2.06 -11.24 3.81
N THR A 29 -3.15 -11.72 4.40
CA THR A 29 -3.14 -12.33 5.73
C THR A 29 -2.15 -13.50 5.79
N LEU A 30 -2.20 -14.39 4.79
CA LEU A 30 -1.30 -15.54 4.72
C LEU A 30 0.16 -15.10 4.55
N VAL A 31 0.44 -14.14 3.67
CA VAL A 31 1.79 -13.63 3.44
C VAL A 31 2.35 -13.03 4.73
N LEU A 32 1.63 -12.12 5.38
CA LEU A 32 2.08 -11.49 6.63
C LEU A 32 2.29 -12.53 7.75
N PHE A 33 1.38 -13.48 7.89
CA PHE A 33 1.52 -14.53 8.90
C PHE A 33 2.75 -15.43 8.66
N ILE A 34 3.01 -15.78 7.39
CA ILE A 34 4.17 -16.59 7.01
C ILE A 34 5.46 -15.77 7.22
N GLU A 35 5.50 -14.50 6.85
CA GLU A 35 6.62 -13.60 7.11
C GLU A 35 6.90 -13.49 8.60
N GLY A 36 5.86 -13.33 9.43
CA GLY A 36 6.00 -13.32 10.89
C GLY A 36 6.68 -14.57 11.44
N LYS A 37 6.36 -15.74 10.88
CA LYS A 37 6.98 -17.02 11.28
C LYS A 37 8.41 -17.17 10.79
N ILE A 38 8.67 -16.84 9.51
CA ILE A 38 10.01 -16.97 8.91
C ILE A 38 11.01 -15.99 9.51
N LEU A 39 10.58 -14.74 9.72
CA LEU A 39 11.42 -13.67 10.24
C LEU A 39 11.46 -13.61 11.77
N ASN A 40 10.74 -14.54 12.46
CA ASN A 40 10.59 -14.57 13.92
C ASN A 40 10.06 -13.25 14.52
N ILE A 41 9.18 -12.55 13.79
CA ILE A 41 8.54 -11.32 14.27
C ILE A 41 7.33 -11.68 15.12
N GLN A 42 7.50 -11.75 16.44
CA GLN A 42 6.43 -12.16 17.38
C GLN A 42 5.19 -11.26 17.30
N LYS A 43 5.36 -9.98 16.99
CA LYS A 43 4.29 -9.00 16.82
C LYS A 43 3.38 -9.29 15.61
N LEU A 44 3.85 -10.10 14.65
CA LEU A 44 3.12 -10.43 13.42
C LEU A 44 2.45 -11.81 13.55
N ASP A 45 1.54 -11.92 14.50
CA ASP A 45 0.71 -13.08 14.72
C ASP A 45 -0.49 -13.14 13.74
N LEU A 46 -1.32 -14.17 13.84
CA LEU A 46 -2.48 -14.33 12.96
C LEU A 46 -3.49 -13.18 13.11
N PHE A 47 -3.75 -12.75 14.34
CA PHE A 47 -4.71 -11.65 14.59
C PHE A 47 -4.21 -10.34 13.99
N THR A 48 -2.96 -9.99 14.24
CA THR A 48 -2.31 -8.80 13.68
C THR A 48 -2.30 -8.85 12.15
N SER A 49 -1.98 -10.01 11.57
CA SER A 49 -1.98 -10.21 10.11
C SER A 49 -3.37 -9.98 9.50
N ILE A 50 -4.43 -10.49 10.14
CA ILE A 50 -5.82 -10.26 9.72
C ILE A 50 -6.17 -8.77 9.79
N CYS A 51 -5.93 -8.11 10.94
CA CYS A 51 -6.26 -6.70 11.14
C CYS A 51 -5.57 -5.81 10.09
N HIS A 52 -4.27 -6.04 9.84
CA HIS A 52 -3.51 -5.27 8.87
C HIS A 52 -3.93 -5.57 7.43
N ALA A 53 -4.28 -6.81 7.09
CA ALA A 53 -4.80 -7.14 5.77
C ALA A 53 -6.11 -6.40 5.48
N PHE A 54 -7.05 -6.36 6.44
CA PHE A 54 -8.28 -5.56 6.30
C PHE A 54 -7.97 -4.06 6.19
N GLY A 55 -7.08 -3.53 7.05
CA GLY A 55 -6.67 -2.13 7.03
C GLY A 55 -6.00 -1.72 5.72
N THR A 56 -5.22 -2.60 5.10
CA THR A 56 -4.51 -2.34 3.85
C THR A 56 -5.43 -2.45 2.64
N ILE A 57 -6.15 -3.57 2.49
CA ILE A 57 -7.00 -3.79 1.32
C ILE A 57 -8.22 -2.87 1.34
N GLY A 58 -8.71 -2.51 2.53
CA GLY A 58 -9.75 -1.49 2.70
C GLY A 58 -9.24 -0.06 2.60
N THR A 59 -7.94 0.16 2.34
CA THR A 59 -7.28 1.48 2.32
C THR A 59 -7.62 2.34 3.54
N ALA A 60 -7.69 1.71 4.72
CA ALA A 60 -8.11 2.36 5.96
C ALA A 60 -6.94 2.75 6.88
N GLY A 61 -5.77 2.13 6.72
CA GLY A 61 -4.54 2.47 7.41
C GLY A 61 -4.53 2.23 8.93
N PHE A 62 -5.50 1.48 9.44
CA PHE A 62 -5.54 1.15 10.87
C PHE A 62 -4.49 0.10 11.22
N SER A 63 -3.72 0.37 12.26
CA SER A 63 -2.74 -0.55 12.83
C SER A 63 -3.11 -0.93 14.25
N THR A 64 -2.72 -2.12 14.67
CA THR A 64 -2.80 -2.58 16.08
C THR A 64 -1.67 -2.00 16.94
N PHE A 65 -0.74 -1.25 16.32
CA PHE A 65 0.41 -0.63 16.99
C PHE A 65 0.41 0.89 16.81
N ASN A 66 0.81 1.62 17.88
CA ASN A 66 0.92 3.07 17.82
C ASN A 66 1.94 3.57 16.79
N ASN A 67 3.01 2.79 16.55
CA ASN A 67 4.05 3.11 15.56
C ASN A 67 3.70 2.59 14.15
N SER A 68 2.45 2.18 13.91
CA SER A 68 1.99 1.68 12.62
C SER A 68 2.90 0.57 12.06
N ILE A 69 3.34 0.66 10.81
CA ILE A 69 4.15 -0.38 10.15
C ILE A 69 5.60 -0.40 10.68
N ALA A 70 6.11 0.71 11.21
CA ALA A 70 7.42 0.75 11.85
C ALA A 70 7.57 -0.27 13.00
N ALA A 71 6.47 -0.70 13.62
CA ALA A 71 6.48 -1.68 14.69
C ALA A 71 7.07 -3.05 14.30
N PHE A 72 7.09 -3.37 13.01
CA PHE A 72 7.59 -4.67 12.52
C PHE A 72 9.11 -4.69 12.27
N GLU A 73 9.76 -3.55 12.17
CA GLU A 73 11.23 -3.41 12.04
C GLU A 73 11.82 -4.28 10.91
N SER A 74 11.09 -4.44 9.81
CA SER A 74 11.45 -5.34 8.71
C SER A 74 11.15 -4.73 7.35
N SER A 75 12.19 -4.52 6.55
CA SER A 75 12.07 -4.04 5.17
C SER A 75 11.23 -4.98 4.29
N ILE A 76 11.32 -6.31 4.51
CA ILE A 76 10.51 -7.28 3.76
C ILE A 76 9.02 -7.04 4.02
N VAL A 77 8.63 -6.90 5.28
CA VAL A 77 7.24 -6.61 5.66
C VAL A 77 6.80 -5.26 5.09
N THR A 78 7.65 -4.23 5.16
CA THR A 78 7.38 -2.91 4.56
C THR A 78 7.07 -3.02 3.07
N TRP A 79 7.88 -3.77 2.30
CA TRP A 79 7.61 -4.00 0.87
C TRP A 79 6.34 -4.79 0.62
N THR A 80 6.00 -5.73 1.47
CA THR A 80 4.70 -6.42 1.41
C THR A 80 3.55 -5.44 1.55
N PHE A 81 3.60 -4.52 2.51
CA PHE A 81 2.59 -3.47 2.63
C PHE A 81 2.54 -2.57 1.39
N ILE A 82 3.68 -2.14 0.86
CA ILE A 82 3.75 -1.33 -0.37
C ILE A 82 3.02 -2.01 -1.53
N ILE A 83 3.30 -3.30 -1.75
CA ILE A 83 2.69 -4.07 -2.84
C ILE A 83 1.17 -4.17 -2.65
N PHE A 84 0.70 -4.50 -1.45
CA PHE A 84 -0.73 -4.64 -1.20
C PHE A 84 -1.47 -3.30 -1.17
N MET A 85 -0.88 -2.21 -0.68
CA MET A 85 -1.43 -0.85 -0.82
C MET A 85 -1.55 -0.45 -2.29
N PHE A 86 -0.54 -0.74 -3.11
CA PHE A 86 -0.59 -0.49 -4.55
C PHE A 86 -1.73 -1.27 -5.22
N LEU A 87 -1.89 -2.55 -4.89
CA LEU A 87 -2.96 -3.39 -5.43
C LEU A 87 -4.34 -2.92 -4.96
N SER A 88 -4.49 -2.54 -3.69
CA SER A 88 -5.78 -2.12 -3.12
C SER A 88 -6.31 -0.83 -3.75
N ALA A 89 -5.44 0.11 -4.09
CA ALA A 89 -5.82 1.36 -4.75
C ALA A 89 -5.98 1.22 -6.27
N THR A 90 -5.58 0.09 -6.85
CA THR A 90 -5.81 -0.15 -8.27
C THR A 90 -7.26 -0.54 -8.50
N ASN A 91 -7.87 -0.01 -9.58
CA ASN A 91 -9.25 -0.31 -9.94
C ASN A 91 -9.52 -1.83 -9.99
N PHE A 92 -10.43 -2.30 -9.14
CA PHE A 92 -10.75 -3.74 -9.01
C PHE A 92 -11.25 -4.37 -10.30
N THR A 93 -11.82 -3.59 -11.20
CA THR A 93 -12.18 -4.07 -12.55
C THR A 93 -10.95 -4.53 -13.33
N LEU A 94 -9.80 -3.89 -13.11
CA LEU A 94 -8.54 -4.31 -13.76
C LEU A 94 -8.05 -5.65 -13.22
N HIS A 95 -8.19 -5.90 -11.92
CA HIS A 95 -7.91 -7.23 -11.35
C HIS A 95 -8.81 -8.31 -11.97
N PHE A 96 -10.09 -8.00 -12.18
CA PHE A 96 -11.00 -8.91 -12.86
C PHE A 96 -10.58 -9.18 -14.31
N ILE A 97 -10.21 -8.13 -15.05
CA ILE A 97 -9.70 -8.27 -16.43
C ILE A 97 -8.41 -9.08 -16.45
N PHE A 98 -7.51 -8.86 -15.49
CA PHE A 98 -6.26 -9.61 -15.38
C PHE A 98 -6.53 -11.11 -15.18
N LEU A 99 -7.46 -11.47 -14.27
CA LEU A 99 -7.80 -12.86 -14.01
C LEU A 99 -8.52 -13.57 -15.17
N THR A 100 -9.27 -12.81 -15.98
CA THR A 100 -10.09 -13.37 -17.05
C THR A 100 -9.44 -13.33 -18.44
N ARG A 101 -8.62 -12.32 -18.72
CA ARG A 101 -8.07 -12.05 -20.07
C ARG A 101 -6.54 -11.99 -20.13
N GLY A 102 -5.87 -12.02 -18.98
CA GLY A 102 -4.42 -11.95 -18.87
C GLY A 102 -3.85 -10.52 -18.78
N SER A 103 -2.52 -10.44 -18.56
CA SER A 103 -1.82 -9.23 -18.11
C SER A 103 -1.70 -8.12 -19.15
N PHE A 104 -1.77 -8.41 -20.44
CA PHE A 104 -1.51 -7.41 -21.49
C PHE A 104 -2.55 -6.28 -21.53
N GLU A 105 -3.82 -6.56 -21.24
CA GLU A 105 -4.87 -5.53 -21.18
C GLU A 105 -4.75 -4.65 -19.92
N TYR A 106 -4.26 -5.21 -18.82
CA TYR A 106 -4.00 -4.49 -17.58
C TYR A 106 -3.08 -3.29 -17.82
N PHE A 107 -1.93 -3.52 -18.46
CA PHE A 107 -0.96 -2.48 -18.75
C PHE A 107 -1.35 -1.53 -19.91
N LYS A 108 -2.40 -1.80 -20.65
CA LYS A 108 -2.91 -0.89 -21.67
C LYS A 108 -3.84 0.18 -21.10
N ASN A 109 -4.40 -0.05 -19.91
CA ASN A 109 -5.34 0.88 -19.28
C ASN A 109 -4.65 2.23 -18.96
N PRO A 110 -5.21 3.37 -19.41
CA PRO A 110 -4.63 4.69 -19.18
C PRO A 110 -4.61 5.08 -17.70
N GLU A 111 -5.64 4.73 -16.93
CA GLU A 111 -5.75 5.00 -15.50
C GLU A 111 -4.58 4.34 -14.73
N PHE A 112 -4.32 3.06 -15.00
CA PHE A 112 -3.21 2.33 -14.40
C PHE A 112 -1.84 2.93 -14.75
N LYS A 113 -1.65 3.35 -16.01
CA LYS A 113 -0.41 4.00 -16.44
C LYS A 113 -0.17 5.33 -15.73
N ILE A 114 -1.24 6.13 -15.56
CA ILE A 114 -1.16 7.40 -14.86
C ILE A 114 -0.83 7.15 -13.39
N TYR A 115 -1.49 6.19 -12.75
CA TYR A 115 -1.25 5.83 -11.35
C TYR A 115 0.22 5.44 -11.09
N ILE A 116 0.78 4.55 -11.93
CA ILE A 116 2.22 4.19 -11.84
C ILE A 116 3.12 5.42 -12.01
N LYS A 117 2.85 6.26 -13.01
CA LYS A 117 3.66 7.48 -13.25
C LYS A 117 3.60 8.43 -12.07
N LEU A 118 2.44 8.59 -11.44
CA LEU A 118 2.28 9.41 -10.25
C LEU A 118 3.09 8.87 -9.07
N ILE A 119 3.01 7.56 -8.80
CA ILE A 119 3.81 6.93 -7.75
C ILE A 119 5.30 7.16 -7.99
N LEU A 120 5.79 6.91 -9.19
CA LEU A 120 7.21 7.09 -9.51
C LEU A 120 7.64 8.57 -9.40
N PHE A 121 6.80 9.50 -9.85
CA PHE A 121 7.09 10.92 -9.74
C PHE A 121 7.13 11.39 -8.29
N VAL A 122 6.12 11.04 -7.48
CA VAL A 122 6.04 11.41 -6.07
C VAL A 122 7.16 10.74 -5.26
N SER A 123 7.47 9.46 -5.53
CA SER A 123 8.56 8.77 -4.84
C SER A 123 9.92 9.38 -5.14
N LEU A 124 10.16 9.76 -6.39
CA LEU A 124 11.39 10.47 -6.76
C LEU A 124 11.46 11.85 -6.07
N PHE A 125 10.36 12.58 -6.05
CA PHE A 125 10.28 13.87 -5.37
C PHE A 125 10.60 13.73 -3.88
N PHE A 126 9.94 12.82 -3.16
CA PHE A 126 10.20 12.59 -1.74
C PHE A 126 11.62 12.11 -1.49
N PHE A 127 12.13 11.19 -2.31
CA PHE A 127 13.50 10.73 -2.18
C PHE A 127 14.51 11.86 -2.30
N LEU A 128 14.38 12.72 -3.32
CA LEU A 128 15.27 13.88 -3.48
C LEU A 128 15.13 14.88 -2.32
N ALA A 129 13.92 15.08 -1.82
CA ALA A 129 13.66 15.99 -0.72
C ALA A 129 14.30 15.56 0.60
N ILE A 130 14.38 14.24 0.85
CA ILE A 130 14.95 13.70 2.10
C ILE A 130 16.43 13.29 2.00
N LEU A 131 17.05 13.40 0.81
CA LEU A 131 18.45 13.00 0.62
C LEU A 131 19.41 13.67 1.61
N ASN A 132 19.25 14.97 1.80
CA ASN A 132 20.11 15.80 2.64
C ASN A 132 19.63 15.93 4.10
N ILE A 133 18.51 15.28 4.45
CA ILE A 133 17.97 15.30 5.79
C ILE A 133 18.51 14.10 6.55
N ASP A 134 19.03 14.32 7.75
CA ASP A 134 19.43 13.25 8.65
C ASP A 134 18.21 12.68 9.34
N LEU A 135 17.66 11.62 8.75
CA LEU A 135 16.57 10.85 9.35
C LEU A 135 17.14 9.76 10.24
N PHE A 136 16.51 9.56 11.38
CA PHE A 136 16.87 8.56 12.36
C PHE A 136 15.72 7.57 12.55
N ASP A 137 16.09 6.30 12.70
CA ASP A 137 15.13 5.28 13.11
C ASP A 137 14.64 5.57 14.52
N SER A 138 13.33 5.62 14.71
CA SER A 138 12.71 5.93 16.00
C SER A 138 12.94 4.85 17.07
N THR A 139 13.37 3.65 16.68
CA THR A 139 13.62 2.52 17.58
C THR A 139 15.09 2.34 17.90
N THR A 140 15.95 2.39 16.88
CA THR A 140 17.40 2.13 17.01
C THR A 140 18.25 3.38 17.15
N ASN A 141 17.68 4.55 16.89
CA ASN A 141 18.35 5.85 16.82
C ASN A 141 19.56 5.86 15.83
N GLN A 142 19.54 4.95 14.86
CA GLN A 142 20.53 4.90 13.79
C GLN A 142 20.11 5.80 12.63
N LYS A 143 21.12 6.42 11.99
CA LYS A 143 20.90 7.25 10.81
C LYS A 143 20.51 6.37 9.62
N PHE A 144 19.49 6.78 8.89
CA PHE A 144 19.01 6.07 7.71
C PHE A 144 20.07 6.00 6.62
N SER A 145 20.26 4.79 6.10
CA SER A 145 21.02 4.54 4.88
C SER A 145 20.29 5.10 3.66
N LEU A 146 20.99 5.19 2.54
CA LEU A 146 20.39 5.63 1.28
C LEU A 146 19.22 4.73 0.85
N TYR A 147 19.33 3.42 1.12
CA TYR A 147 18.29 2.46 0.83
C TYR A 147 17.02 2.71 1.69
N GLU A 148 17.18 2.93 2.98
CA GLU A 148 16.05 3.20 3.89
C GLU A 148 15.34 4.51 3.55
N LYS A 149 16.09 5.53 3.10
CA LYS A 149 15.51 6.77 2.56
C LYS A 149 14.68 6.50 1.30
N PHE A 150 15.20 5.69 0.37
CA PHE A 150 14.45 5.30 -0.82
C PHE A 150 13.20 4.51 -0.47
N GLU A 151 13.30 3.53 0.42
CA GLU A 151 12.17 2.73 0.91
C GLU A 151 11.11 3.61 1.56
N SER A 152 11.49 4.54 2.43
CA SER A 152 10.58 5.51 3.05
C SER A 152 9.88 6.39 2.01
N ALA A 153 10.61 6.94 1.07
CA ALA A 153 10.04 7.79 0.02
C ALA A 153 9.01 7.03 -0.84
N PHE A 154 9.33 5.78 -1.18
CA PHE A 154 8.44 4.93 -1.97
C PHE A 154 7.21 4.49 -1.16
N PHE A 155 7.41 4.10 0.10
CA PHE A 155 6.33 3.74 1.03
C PHE A 155 5.32 4.87 1.18
N TYR A 156 5.77 6.09 1.48
CA TYR A 156 4.87 7.22 1.67
C TYR A 156 4.18 7.65 0.37
N SER A 157 4.86 7.54 -0.78
CA SER A 157 4.22 7.80 -2.08
C SER A 157 3.03 6.89 -2.30
N VAL A 158 3.20 5.59 -2.04
CA VAL A 158 2.12 4.62 -2.20
C VAL A 158 1.06 4.81 -1.12
N SER A 159 1.45 5.01 0.14
CA SER A 159 0.54 5.17 1.27
C SER A 159 -0.41 6.36 1.10
N PHE A 160 0.10 7.51 0.64
CA PHE A 160 -0.74 8.69 0.43
C PHE A 160 -1.55 8.62 -0.87
N LEU A 161 -0.96 8.19 -1.98
CA LEU A 161 -1.69 8.06 -3.25
C LEU A 161 -2.76 6.95 -3.21
N SER A 162 -2.56 5.92 -2.41
CA SER A 162 -3.58 4.89 -2.15
C SER A 162 -4.62 5.31 -1.12
N THR A 163 -4.46 6.49 -0.52
CA THR A 163 -5.29 6.98 0.62
C THR A 163 -5.30 6.05 1.83
N THR A 164 -4.33 5.13 1.94
CA THR A 164 -4.25 4.19 3.06
C THR A 164 -3.79 4.88 4.35
N GLY A 165 -2.74 5.71 4.29
CA GLY A 165 -2.31 6.53 5.43
C GLY A 165 -1.48 5.79 6.49
N TYR A 166 -0.89 4.64 6.19
CA TYR A 166 0.10 4.03 7.09
C TYR A 166 1.34 4.88 7.23
N THR A 167 1.99 4.79 8.39
CA THR A 167 3.26 5.44 8.68
C THR A 167 4.36 4.41 8.91
N TYR A 168 5.58 4.76 8.47
CA TYR A 168 6.77 3.91 8.59
C TYR A 168 7.90 4.63 9.33
N THR A 169 8.04 5.93 9.10
CA THR A 169 9.03 6.80 9.74
C THR A 169 8.36 8.08 10.20
N ASN A 170 9.06 8.94 10.92
CA ASN A 170 8.52 10.25 11.28
C ASN A 170 8.63 11.22 10.09
N TYR A 171 7.62 11.27 9.22
CA TYR A 171 7.57 12.20 8.08
C TYR A 171 7.45 13.67 8.50
N LEU A 172 7.10 13.97 9.75
CA LEU A 172 7.02 15.35 10.27
C LEU A 172 8.41 16.00 10.37
N GLU A 173 9.49 15.20 10.35
CA GLU A 173 10.87 15.68 10.30
C GLU A 173 11.33 16.04 8.88
N TRP A 174 10.48 15.82 7.89
CA TRP A 174 10.79 16.16 6.51
C TRP A 174 10.69 17.68 6.29
N ASN A 175 11.20 18.17 5.15
CA ASN A 175 11.14 19.60 4.84
C ASN A 175 9.70 20.08 4.59
N ASP A 176 9.46 21.37 4.80
CA ASP A 176 8.13 21.98 4.67
C ASP A 176 7.51 21.76 3.28
N VAL A 177 8.31 21.72 2.22
CA VAL A 177 7.84 21.46 0.85
C VAL A 177 7.25 20.06 0.74
N SER A 178 7.89 19.06 1.34
CA SER A 178 7.37 17.68 1.39
C SER A 178 6.06 17.60 2.18
N LEU A 179 5.95 18.32 3.29
CA LEU A 179 4.72 18.37 4.08
C LEU A 179 3.57 19.01 3.30
N ILE A 180 3.82 20.07 2.53
CA ILE A 180 2.82 20.68 1.64
C ILE A 180 2.37 19.68 0.58
N VAL A 181 3.30 18.95 -0.05
CA VAL A 181 2.97 17.93 -1.05
C VAL A 181 2.15 16.80 -0.44
N ILE A 182 2.50 16.31 0.76
CA ILE A 182 1.70 15.34 1.50
C ILE A 182 0.29 15.85 1.72
N PHE A 183 0.15 17.10 2.18
CA PHE A 183 -1.16 17.72 2.37
C PHE A 183 -1.99 17.76 1.07
N ILE A 184 -1.38 18.09 -0.07
CA ILE A 184 -2.05 18.09 -1.37
C ILE A 184 -2.49 16.69 -1.78
N LEU A 185 -1.69 15.66 -1.48
CA LEU A 185 -2.00 14.26 -1.83
C LEU A 185 -3.14 13.67 -1.00
N LEU A 186 -3.45 14.25 0.16
CA LEU A 186 -4.55 13.81 1.03
C LEU A 186 -5.92 14.34 0.56
N PHE A 187 -5.99 15.28 -0.37
CA PHE A 187 -7.20 15.88 -0.94
C PHE A 187 -7.31 15.63 -2.45
#